data_8949d27fe36c548f784afcac5b4385b6
#
_entry.id   8949d27fe36c548f784afcac5b4385b6
#
_cell.length_a   1.000
_cell.length_b   1.000
_cell.length_c   1.000
_cell.angle_alpha   90.00
_cell.angle_beta   90.00
_cell.angle_gamma   90.00
#
_symmetry.space_group_name_H-M   'P 1'
#
loop_
_entity.id
_entity.type
_entity.pdbx_description
1 polymer ?
#
loop_
_entity_poly.entity_id
_entity_poly.type
_entity_poly.pdbx_seq_one_letter_code
_entity_poly.pdbx_strand_id
1 'polypeptide(L)'
;MRHLILGDAKGFLTMFIRKKRHRSGNIGVIVVEKIGGKMKELATIGVAYNEDEVENLVNEAKEWISKEKSRRHPQLDLYGEEREACDREREEVRRVLSNVSNILLNGCDLILDRTFDRIGFNRIEDEVFRKLVKARLAYPTSKAATVEYLKNHFDEDVDLSKIYRYLDKLSDHQHEIVQDISVRHTAKLFGGNIGVLFYDVTTLYFEADYEDELRKTGFSKEGRHSNPQIILGLLVSLGGYPLAYCIHEGNKYEGHTMLPTINEFVSKYGLENFVVVADSGLMNNANIAELEAH
;
A
#
# COMPACT_ATOMS: atom_id res chain seq x y z
N MET A 1 10.01 16.59 34.64
CA MET A 1 10.72 15.34 35.00
C MET A 1 12.22 15.61 35.01
N ARG A 2 12.85 15.45 36.15
CA ARG A 2 14.29 15.66 36.32
C ARG A 2 15.00 14.38 35.96
N HIS A 3 15.79 14.34 34.89
CA HIS A 3 16.75 13.27 34.69
C HIS A 3 18.05 13.64 35.46
N LEU A 4 18.25 12.92 36.55
CA LEU A 4 19.54 12.81 37.21
C LEU A 4 20.41 11.86 36.35
N ILE A 5 21.59 12.34 35.96
CA ILE A 5 22.69 11.46 35.54
C ILE A 5 23.70 11.49 36.69
N LEU A 6 23.98 10.27 37.14
CA LEU A 6 24.87 9.91 38.26
C LEU A 6 26.20 10.64 38.20
N GLY A 7 26.60 11.16 39.36
CA GLY A 7 27.92 11.71 39.60
C GLY A 7 28.93 10.63 39.85
N ASP A 8 30.17 10.90 39.47
CA ASP A 8 31.32 10.27 40.13
C ASP A 8 32.42 11.31 40.44
N ALA A 9 33.10 11.01 41.49
CA ALA A 9 33.82 11.87 42.39
C ALA A 9 35.10 12.51 41.82
N LYS A 10 35.39 13.66 42.39
CA LYS A 10 36.63 14.43 42.39
C LYS A 10 36.97 15.28 41.17
N GLY A 11 36.56 16.53 41.26
CA GLY A 11 37.32 17.64 40.63
C GLY A 11 37.03 17.96 39.17
N PHE A 12 36.07 17.35 38.53
CA PHE A 12 35.73 17.66 37.15
C PHE A 12 34.77 18.85 37.09
N LEU A 13 35.21 19.88 36.44
CA LEU A 13 34.44 21.06 36.03
C LEU A 13 33.21 20.61 35.22
N THR A 14 32.05 20.62 35.84
CA THR A 14 30.80 20.19 35.15
C THR A 14 30.20 21.38 34.40
N MET A 15 30.49 21.45 33.11
CA MET A 15 29.80 22.35 32.18
C MET A 15 28.50 21.71 31.71
N PHE A 16 27.42 22.48 31.69
CA PHE A 16 26.13 22.01 31.20
C PHE A 16 25.34 23.12 30.51
N ILE A 17 24.40 22.70 29.66
CA ILE A 17 23.57 23.62 28.88
C ILE A 17 22.35 23.99 29.71
N ARG A 18 22.05 25.31 29.77
CA ARG A 18 20.87 25.83 30.41
C ARG A 18 20.00 26.60 29.42
N LYS A 19 18.74 26.24 29.35
CA LYS A 19 17.69 26.94 28.58
C LYS A 19 17.07 28.00 29.50
N LYS A 20 17.14 29.29 29.12
CA LYS A 20 16.60 30.43 29.87
C LYS A 20 15.45 31.04 29.10
N ARG A 21 14.24 30.96 29.66
CA ARG A 21 13.06 31.57 29.05
C ARG A 21 13.01 33.06 29.37
N HIS A 22 12.93 33.89 28.34
CA HIS A 22 12.80 35.36 28.46
C HIS A 22 11.34 35.76 28.60
N ARG A 23 11.06 36.95 29.11
CA ARG A 23 9.70 37.52 29.26
C ARG A 23 8.98 37.68 27.89
N SER A 24 9.76 37.83 26.82
CA SER A 24 9.27 37.88 25.43
C SER A 24 8.84 36.53 24.86
N GLY A 25 8.94 35.42 25.62
CA GLY A 25 8.65 34.08 25.16
C GLY A 25 9.81 33.33 24.52
N ASN A 26 10.85 34.01 24.12
CA ASN A 26 12.03 33.44 23.48
C ASN A 26 12.88 32.62 24.47
N ILE A 27 13.64 31.66 23.95
CA ILE A 27 14.47 30.75 24.75
C ILE A 27 15.95 31.02 24.45
N GLY A 28 16.69 31.55 25.44
CA GLY A 28 18.14 31.67 25.37
C GLY A 28 18.83 30.35 25.74
N VAL A 29 19.81 29.93 24.94
CA VAL A 29 20.68 28.79 25.23
C VAL A 29 22.03 29.26 25.69
N ILE A 30 22.40 28.92 26.93
CA ILE A 30 23.66 29.34 27.57
C ILE A 30 24.39 28.11 28.09
N VAL A 31 25.72 28.19 28.10
CA VAL A 31 26.60 27.23 28.76
C VAL A 31 27.00 27.76 30.13
N VAL A 32 26.78 26.97 31.14
CA VAL A 32 27.09 27.34 32.54
C VAL A 32 27.97 26.28 33.19
N GLU A 33 28.76 26.71 34.15
CA GLU A 33 29.62 25.85 34.95
C GLU A 33 29.32 26.05 36.44
N LYS A 34 29.38 24.96 37.20
CA LYS A 34 29.17 25.00 38.64
C LYS A 34 30.54 25.05 39.36
N ILE A 35 30.88 26.17 39.94
CA ILE A 35 32.12 26.38 40.68
C ILE A 35 31.77 26.79 42.12
N GLY A 36 32.24 25.99 43.09
CA GLY A 36 32.03 26.28 44.51
C GLY A 36 30.55 26.43 44.91
N GLY A 37 29.65 25.67 44.30
CA GLY A 37 28.21 25.72 44.56
C GLY A 37 27.46 26.84 43.82
N LYS A 38 28.17 27.78 43.18
CA LYS A 38 27.58 28.89 42.38
C LYS A 38 27.64 28.55 40.89
N MET A 39 26.61 28.99 40.15
CA MET A 39 26.57 28.87 38.70
C MET A 39 27.23 30.09 38.04
N LYS A 40 28.20 29.82 37.19
CA LYS A 40 28.86 30.84 36.38
C LYS A 40 28.50 30.59 34.90
N GLU A 41 28.01 31.61 34.23
CA GLU A 41 27.80 31.60 32.79
C GLU A 41 29.15 31.68 32.06
N LEU A 42 29.39 30.73 31.13
CA LEU A 42 30.63 30.66 30.37
C LEU A 42 30.45 31.25 28.96
N ALA A 43 29.33 30.94 28.34
CA ALA A 43 29.00 31.42 26.99
C ALA A 43 27.49 31.50 26.80
N THR A 44 27.04 32.50 26.05
CA THR A 44 25.69 32.56 25.47
C THR A 44 25.79 32.12 24.03
N ILE A 45 25.11 31.03 23.67
CA ILE A 45 25.17 30.48 22.33
C ILE A 45 24.22 31.24 21.40
N GLY A 46 22.96 31.45 21.83
CA GLY A 46 21.99 32.20 21.05
C GLY A 46 20.62 32.28 21.71
N VAL A 47 19.67 32.90 21.01
CA VAL A 47 18.28 33.01 21.40
C VAL A 47 17.41 32.41 20.28
N ALA A 48 16.57 31.42 20.62
CA ALA A 48 15.67 30.77 19.73
C ALA A 48 14.25 31.33 19.83
N TYR A 49 13.55 31.35 18.72
CA TYR A 49 12.17 31.80 18.56
C TYR A 49 11.18 30.67 18.35
N ASN A 50 11.66 29.46 18.01
CA ASN A 50 10.91 28.25 17.85
C ASN A 50 11.65 27.01 18.37
N GLU A 51 10.99 25.85 18.44
CA GLU A 51 11.58 24.64 19.02
C GLU A 51 12.73 24.06 18.19
N ASP A 52 12.67 24.16 16.85
CA ASP A 52 13.72 23.68 15.95
C ASP A 52 15.02 24.47 16.13
N GLU A 53 14.90 25.78 16.29
CA GLU A 53 16.07 26.66 16.61
C GLU A 53 16.69 26.35 17.98
N VAL A 54 15.85 25.93 18.96
CA VAL A 54 16.36 25.51 20.28
C VAL A 54 17.23 24.27 20.14
N GLU A 55 16.82 23.30 19.28
CA GLU A 55 17.57 22.07 19.10
C GLU A 55 18.92 22.33 18.40
N ASN A 56 18.93 23.19 17.40
CA ASN A 56 20.16 23.64 16.72
C ASN A 56 21.11 24.30 17.68
N LEU A 57 20.65 25.29 18.47
CA LEU A 57 21.47 25.97 19.46
C LEU A 57 21.98 25.06 20.60
N VAL A 58 21.21 24.03 20.94
CA VAL A 58 21.66 23.00 21.90
C VAL A 58 22.79 22.15 21.32
N ASN A 59 22.76 21.85 20.04
CA ASN A 59 23.84 21.10 19.38
C ASN A 59 25.11 21.98 19.27
N GLU A 60 24.98 23.22 18.90
CA GLU A 60 26.11 24.19 18.93
C GLU A 60 26.70 24.31 20.33
N ALA A 61 25.87 24.36 21.38
CA ALA A 61 26.31 24.39 22.77
C ALA A 61 27.12 23.14 23.16
N LYS A 62 26.73 21.96 22.68
CA LYS A 62 27.46 20.69 22.89
C LYS A 62 28.85 20.75 22.25
N GLU A 63 28.92 21.23 21.02
CA GLU A 63 30.18 21.40 20.30
C GLU A 63 31.10 22.40 21.01
N TRP A 64 30.56 23.54 21.46
CA TRP A 64 31.29 24.53 22.24
C TRP A 64 31.88 23.94 23.53
N ILE A 65 31.05 23.15 24.28
CA ILE A 65 31.51 22.46 25.50
C ILE A 65 32.64 21.48 25.18
N SER A 66 32.55 20.76 24.10
CA SER A 66 33.57 19.78 23.67
C SER A 66 34.89 20.49 23.35
N LYS A 67 34.84 21.56 22.55
CA LYS A 67 36.03 22.39 22.23
C LYS A 67 36.64 23.01 23.48
N GLU A 68 35.83 23.52 24.38
CA GLU A 68 36.33 24.18 25.62
C GLU A 68 36.92 23.14 26.59
N LYS A 69 36.37 21.91 26.68
CA LYS A 69 36.97 20.83 27.45
C LYS A 69 38.32 20.40 26.88
N SER A 70 38.45 20.25 25.58
CA SER A 70 39.72 19.93 24.91
C SER A 70 40.75 21.03 25.09
N ARG A 71 40.35 22.31 25.08
CA ARG A 71 41.23 23.45 25.34
C ARG A 71 41.75 23.48 26.78
N ARG A 72 40.89 23.15 27.75
CA ARG A 72 41.27 23.18 29.18
C ARG A 72 42.08 21.99 29.65
N HIS A 73 41.86 20.85 28.97
CA HIS A 73 42.55 19.57 29.24
C HIS A 73 43.07 19.01 27.93
N PRO A 74 44.22 19.45 27.42
CA PRO A 74 44.81 18.86 26.24
C PRO A 74 45.30 17.46 26.61
N GLN A 75 44.38 16.48 26.61
CA GLN A 75 44.74 15.09 26.55
C GLN A 75 45.21 14.81 25.13
N LEU A 76 46.30 14.03 24.99
CA LEU A 76 46.68 13.45 23.73
C LEU A 76 45.46 12.68 23.19
N ASP A 77 44.81 13.21 22.18
CA ASP A 77 43.69 12.53 21.52
C ASP A 77 44.25 11.48 20.57
N LEU A 78 44.51 10.31 21.13
CA LEU A 78 45.04 9.17 20.41
C LEU A 78 44.08 8.66 19.31
N TYR A 79 42.83 9.13 19.30
CA TYR A 79 41.78 8.71 18.35
C TYR A 79 41.17 9.89 17.57
N GLY A 80 41.79 11.08 17.63
CA GLY A 80 41.28 12.28 17.00
C GLY A 80 41.14 12.14 15.48
N GLU A 81 42.13 11.57 14.82
CA GLU A 81 42.11 11.30 13.39
C GLU A 81 41.04 10.29 12.98
N GLU A 82 40.86 9.23 13.79
CA GLU A 82 39.82 8.22 13.53
C GLU A 82 38.41 8.78 13.76
N ARG A 83 38.22 9.64 14.75
CA ARG A 83 36.94 10.32 14.97
C ARG A 83 36.62 11.29 13.83
N GLU A 84 37.57 12.11 13.43
CA GLU A 84 37.37 13.03 12.30
C GLU A 84 37.13 12.30 10.96
N ALA A 85 37.74 11.14 10.78
CA ALA A 85 37.46 10.27 9.61
C ALA A 85 36.05 9.72 9.68
N CYS A 86 35.63 9.20 10.82
CA CYS A 86 34.28 8.68 11.03
C CYS A 86 33.20 9.78 10.92
N ASP A 87 33.46 10.97 11.42
CA ASP A 87 32.53 12.09 11.31
C ASP A 87 32.42 12.60 9.87
N ARG A 88 33.52 12.63 9.10
CA ARG A 88 33.49 12.93 7.67
C ARG A 88 32.68 11.90 6.89
N GLU A 89 32.88 10.61 7.16
CA GLU A 89 32.13 9.52 6.54
C GLU A 89 30.64 9.61 6.86
N ARG A 90 30.28 9.90 8.11
CA ARG A 90 28.88 10.12 8.53
C ARG A 90 28.24 11.33 7.84
N GLU A 91 29.00 12.40 7.68
CA GLU A 91 28.53 13.62 7.00
C GLU A 91 28.31 13.37 5.51
N GLU A 92 29.20 12.61 4.89
CA GLU A 92 29.07 12.20 3.50
C GLU A 92 27.86 11.28 3.28
N VAL A 93 27.67 10.26 4.13
CA VAL A 93 26.48 9.39 4.13
C VAL A 93 25.21 10.22 4.37
N ARG A 94 25.21 11.14 5.33
CA ARG A 94 24.06 12.03 5.58
C ARG A 94 23.74 12.90 4.36
N ARG A 95 24.76 13.45 3.69
CA ARG A 95 24.58 14.25 2.47
C ARG A 95 24.03 13.43 1.32
N VAL A 96 24.46 12.18 1.14
CA VAL A 96 23.90 11.26 0.13
C VAL A 96 22.46 10.94 0.48
N LEU A 97 22.16 10.57 1.73
CA LEU A 97 20.81 10.23 2.17
C LEU A 97 19.83 11.41 2.10
N SER A 98 20.30 12.65 2.37
CA SER A 98 19.46 13.86 2.27
C SER A 98 19.05 14.18 0.82
N ASN A 99 19.78 13.67 -0.16
CA ASN A 99 19.45 13.82 -1.58
C ASN A 99 18.52 12.69 -2.09
N VAL A 100 18.22 11.67 -1.27
CA VAL A 100 17.25 10.63 -1.61
C VAL A 100 15.86 11.18 -1.34
N SER A 101 15.16 11.58 -2.39
CA SER A 101 13.79 12.09 -2.31
C SER A 101 12.75 10.99 -2.20
N ASN A 102 13.03 9.82 -2.77
CA ASN A 102 12.12 8.66 -2.73
C ASN A 102 12.88 7.35 -2.93
N ILE A 103 12.35 6.25 -2.40
CA ILE A 103 12.83 4.88 -2.64
C ILE A 103 11.70 4.11 -3.30
N LEU A 104 11.86 3.78 -4.57
CA LEU A 104 10.86 3.06 -5.35
C LEU A 104 11.12 1.56 -5.29
N LEU A 105 10.08 0.78 -4.98
CA LEU A 105 10.12 -0.68 -4.93
C LEU A 105 9.61 -1.29 -6.23
N ASN A 106 10.44 -1.30 -7.26
CA ASN A 106 10.07 -1.75 -8.61
C ASN A 106 10.09 -3.28 -8.83
N GLY A 107 10.44 -4.08 -7.82
CA GLY A 107 10.55 -5.53 -7.98
C GLY A 107 9.26 -6.21 -8.43
N CYS A 108 8.14 -5.87 -7.83
CA CYS A 108 6.82 -6.39 -8.22
C CYS A 108 6.43 -5.94 -9.62
N ASP A 109 6.76 -4.70 -9.99
CA ASP A 109 6.42 -4.12 -11.28
C ASP A 109 7.08 -4.87 -12.45
N LEU A 110 8.36 -5.16 -12.33
CA LEU A 110 9.13 -5.91 -13.35
C LEU A 110 8.57 -7.32 -13.61
N ILE A 111 8.09 -8.01 -12.57
CA ILE A 111 7.51 -9.35 -12.70
C ILE A 111 6.10 -9.27 -13.27
N LEU A 112 5.28 -8.38 -12.72
CA LEU A 112 3.88 -8.22 -13.11
C LEU A 112 3.74 -7.68 -14.53
N ASP A 113 4.60 -6.78 -14.98
CA ASP A 113 4.59 -6.27 -16.35
C ASP A 113 4.84 -7.37 -17.38
N ARG A 114 5.82 -8.23 -17.15
CA ARG A 114 6.06 -9.37 -18.04
C ARG A 114 4.87 -10.31 -18.12
N THR A 115 4.20 -10.57 -16.99
CA THR A 115 3.02 -11.43 -16.94
C THR A 115 1.84 -10.77 -17.63
N PHE A 116 1.63 -9.48 -17.38
CA PHE A 116 0.59 -8.65 -17.97
C PHE A 116 0.69 -8.67 -19.51
N ASP A 117 1.90 -8.43 -20.04
CA ASP A 117 2.17 -8.44 -21.47
C ASP A 117 2.03 -9.85 -22.07
N ARG A 118 2.45 -10.89 -21.35
CA ARG A 118 2.33 -12.29 -21.80
C ARG A 118 0.89 -12.76 -21.90
N ILE A 119 0.01 -12.30 -21.02
CA ILE A 119 -1.43 -12.54 -21.10
C ILE A 119 -2.04 -11.82 -22.31
N GLY A 120 -1.51 -10.66 -22.67
CA GLY A 120 -1.98 -9.82 -23.75
C GLY A 120 -2.75 -8.58 -23.29
N PHE A 121 -2.71 -8.27 -22.01
CA PHE A 121 -3.38 -7.08 -21.44
C PHE A 121 -2.74 -5.76 -21.87
N ASN A 122 -1.55 -5.78 -22.46
CA ASN A 122 -0.93 -4.61 -23.12
C ASN A 122 -1.76 -4.07 -24.31
N ARG A 123 -2.74 -4.83 -24.80
CA ARG A 123 -3.73 -4.37 -25.80
C ARG A 123 -4.74 -3.36 -25.24
N ILE A 124 -4.83 -3.27 -23.91
CA ILE A 124 -5.62 -2.24 -23.23
C ILE A 124 -4.70 -1.05 -22.99
N GLU A 125 -4.84 -0.02 -23.81
CA GLU A 125 -3.95 1.15 -23.84
C GLU A 125 -4.11 2.07 -22.61
N ASP A 126 -5.03 1.76 -21.70
CA ASP A 126 -5.28 2.57 -20.52
C ASP A 126 -4.27 2.29 -19.41
N GLU A 127 -3.39 3.26 -19.15
CA GLU A 127 -2.37 3.12 -18.09
C GLU A 127 -2.97 2.93 -16.70
N VAL A 128 -4.16 3.50 -16.43
CA VAL A 128 -4.84 3.36 -15.14
C VAL A 128 -5.22 1.90 -14.91
N PHE A 129 -5.64 1.17 -15.97
CA PHE A 129 -5.91 -0.27 -15.88
C PHE A 129 -4.69 -1.04 -15.38
N ARG A 130 -3.54 -0.86 -16.05
CA ARG A 130 -2.28 -1.53 -15.68
C ARG A 130 -1.89 -1.23 -14.23
N LYS A 131 -1.93 0.04 -13.84
CA LYS A 131 -1.59 0.49 -12.48
C LYS A 131 -2.51 -0.12 -11.42
N LEU A 132 -3.83 -0.11 -11.65
CA LEU A 132 -4.81 -0.67 -10.71
C LEU A 132 -4.69 -2.19 -10.57
N VAL A 133 -4.48 -2.92 -11.67
CA VAL A 133 -4.29 -4.37 -11.64
C VAL A 133 -3.02 -4.71 -10.84
N LYS A 134 -1.90 -4.06 -11.14
CA LYS A 134 -0.64 -4.29 -10.42
C LYS A 134 -0.75 -3.94 -8.94
N ALA A 135 -1.30 -2.77 -8.62
CA ALA A 135 -1.52 -2.37 -7.23
C ALA A 135 -2.45 -3.35 -6.49
N ARG A 136 -3.50 -3.84 -7.14
CA ARG A 136 -4.43 -4.81 -6.54
C ARG A 136 -3.78 -6.16 -6.24
N LEU A 137 -2.84 -6.59 -7.06
CA LEU A 137 -2.08 -7.83 -6.85
C LEU A 137 -0.99 -7.66 -5.80
N ALA A 138 -0.26 -6.55 -5.82
CA ALA A 138 0.87 -6.32 -4.91
C ALA A 138 0.42 -5.86 -3.51
N TYR A 139 -0.59 -5.01 -3.43
CA TYR A 139 -1.09 -4.42 -2.19
C TYR A 139 -2.62 -4.21 -2.25
N PRO A 140 -3.43 -5.27 -2.04
CA PRO A 140 -4.88 -5.19 -2.08
C PRO A 140 -5.42 -4.32 -0.94
N THR A 141 -5.94 -3.15 -1.30
CA THR A 141 -6.45 -2.16 -0.35
C THR A 141 -7.59 -1.32 -0.95
N SER A 142 -8.11 -0.32 -0.22
CA SER A 142 -9.12 0.61 -0.69
C SER A 142 -8.60 1.49 -1.84
N LYS A 143 -9.49 2.06 -2.66
CA LYS A 143 -9.11 2.95 -3.77
C LYS A 143 -8.32 4.18 -3.29
N ALA A 144 -8.70 4.75 -2.14
CA ALA A 144 -7.98 5.87 -1.55
C ALA A 144 -6.54 5.48 -1.13
N ALA A 145 -6.39 4.34 -0.43
CA ALA A 145 -5.07 3.84 -0.07
C ALA A 145 -4.26 3.36 -1.29
N THR A 146 -4.90 2.94 -2.39
CA THR A 146 -4.23 2.65 -3.65
C THR A 146 -3.58 3.90 -4.26
N VAL A 147 -4.22 5.07 -4.19
CA VAL A 147 -3.62 6.34 -4.61
C VAL A 147 -2.32 6.62 -3.87
N GLU A 148 -2.35 6.50 -2.54
CA GLU A 148 -1.18 6.70 -1.70
C GLU A 148 -0.09 5.65 -1.99
N TYR A 149 -0.46 4.40 -2.18
CA TYR A 149 0.46 3.33 -2.57
C TYR A 149 1.16 3.62 -3.89
N LEU A 150 0.42 4.04 -4.92
CA LEU A 150 0.97 4.37 -6.24
C LEU A 150 1.95 5.54 -6.16
N LYS A 151 1.61 6.57 -5.39
CA LYS A 151 2.48 7.73 -5.19
C LYS A 151 3.77 7.36 -4.47
N ASN A 152 3.68 6.61 -3.37
CA ASN A 152 4.83 6.31 -2.51
C ASN A 152 5.78 5.25 -3.08
N HIS A 153 5.26 4.32 -3.89
CA HIS A 153 6.06 3.19 -4.40
C HIS A 153 6.44 3.31 -5.87
N PHE A 154 5.65 4.01 -6.67
CA PHE A 154 5.87 4.12 -8.12
C PHE A 154 6.10 5.55 -8.60
N ASP A 155 6.04 6.54 -7.69
CA ASP A 155 6.07 7.98 -8.02
C ASP A 155 4.98 8.39 -9.02
N GLU A 156 3.83 7.72 -8.93
CA GLU A 156 2.70 7.90 -9.83
C GLU A 156 1.63 8.78 -9.20
N ASP A 157 1.41 9.93 -9.77
CA ASP A 157 0.38 10.87 -9.33
C ASP A 157 -0.97 10.54 -10.01
N VAL A 158 -1.72 9.63 -9.36
CA VAL A 158 -3.05 9.23 -9.81
C VAL A 158 -4.08 9.77 -8.82
N ASP A 159 -4.95 10.66 -9.29
CA ASP A 159 -6.07 11.18 -8.50
C ASP A 159 -7.17 10.12 -8.28
N LEU A 160 -7.78 10.12 -7.10
CA LEU A 160 -8.88 9.22 -6.74
C LEU A 160 -10.07 9.34 -7.70
N SER A 161 -10.41 10.54 -8.14
CA SER A 161 -11.48 10.78 -9.12
C SER A 161 -11.15 10.15 -10.48
N LYS A 162 -9.87 10.11 -10.87
CA LYS A 162 -9.42 9.44 -12.09
C LYS A 162 -9.61 7.92 -11.98
N ILE A 163 -9.39 7.34 -10.81
CA ILE A 163 -9.64 5.91 -10.56
C ILE A 163 -11.13 5.60 -10.72
N TYR A 164 -12.02 6.37 -10.09
CA TYR A 164 -13.46 6.11 -10.19
C TYR A 164 -13.97 6.26 -11.63
N ARG A 165 -13.61 7.33 -12.34
CA ARG A 165 -13.95 7.50 -13.75
C ARG A 165 -13.44 6.36 -14.63
N TYR A 166 -12.27 5.83 -14.29
CA TYR A 166 -11.74 4.68 -15.00
C TYR A 166 -12.55 3.41 -14.69
N LEU A 167 -12.98 3.18 -13.44
CA LEU A 167 -13.81 2.02 -13.10
C LEU A 167 -15.15 2.04 -13.84
N ASP A 168 -15.76 3.21 -14.02
CA ASP A 168 -16.97 3.37 -14.86
C ASP A 168 -16.66 2.98 -16.31
N LYS A 169 -15.58 3.51 -16.90
CA LYS A 169 -15.13 3.14 -18.24
C LYS A 169 -14.83 1.63 -18.38
N LEU A 170 -14.24 1.01 -17.36
CA LEU A 170 -13.97 -0.41 -17.34
C LEU A 170 -15.26 -1.22 -17.36
N SER A 171 -16.24 -0.83 -16.55
CA SER A 171 -17.56 -1.46 -16.47
C SER A 171 -18.30 -1.37 -17.82
N ASP A 172 -18.35 -0.18 -18.40
CA ASP A 172 -19.19 0.10 -19.56
C ASP A 172 -18.61 -0.43 -20.89
N HIS A 173 -17.27 -0.41 -21.01
CA HIS A 173 -16.66 -0.58 -22.35
C HIS A 173 -15.47 -1.55 -22.39
N GLN A 174 -14.80 -1.83 -21.29
CA GLN A 174 -13.55 -2.58 -21.31
C GLN A 174 -13.63 -3.97 -20.71
N HIS A 175 -14.66 -4.29 -19.90
CA HIS A 175 -14.74 -5.61 -19.23
C HIS A 175 -14.80 -6.76 -20.25
N GLU A 176 -15.51 -6.57 -21.37
CA GLU A 176 -15.57 -7.58 -22.43
C GLU A 176 -14.22 -7.81 -23.12
N ILE A 177 -13.43 -6.73 -23.29
CA ILE A 177 -12.08 -6.82 -23.86
C ILE A 177 -11.16 -7.59 -22.91
N VAL A 178 -11.25 -7.32 -21.60
CA VAL A 178 -10.50 -8.04 -20.56
C VAL A 178 -10.87 -9.53 -20.58
N GLN A 179 -12.16 -9.84 -20.65
CA GLN A 179 -12.66 -11.21 -20.72
C GLN A 179 -12.16 -11.92 -21.98
N ASP A 180 -12.27 -11.29 -23.16
CA ASP A 180 -11.80 -11.85 -24.43
C ASP A 180 -10.29 -12.16 -24.41
N ILE A 181 -9.48 -11.27 -23.86
CA ILE A 181 -8.05 -11.49 -23.69
C ILE A 181 -7.79 -12.69 -22.77
N SER A 182 -8.49 -12.80 -21.65
CA SER A 182 -8.35 -13.89 -20.69
C SER A 182 -8.75 -15.24 -21.31
N VAL A 183 -9.87 -15.29 -22.01
CA VAL A 183 -10.35 -16.50 -22.70
C VAL A 183 -9.37 -16.96 -23.78
N ARG A 184 -8.92 -16.07 -24.65
CA ARG A 184 -7.96 -16.38 -25.72
C ARG A 184 -6.62 -16.84 -25.16
N HIS A 185 -6.14 -16.20 -24.10
CA HIS A 185 -4.92 -16.64 -23.42
C HIS A 185 -5.06 -18.04 -22.86
N THR A 186 -6.18 -18.32 -22.17
CA THR A 186 -6.48 -19.61 -21.57
C THR A 186 -6.63 -20.71 -22.66
N ALA A 187 -7.40 -20.46 -23.72
CA ALA A 187 -7.52 -21.36 -24.84
C ALA A 187 -6.15 -21.72 -25.43
N LYS A 188 -5.27 -20.73 -25.62
CA LYS A 188 -3.91 -20.97 -26.11
C LYS A 188 -3.08 -21.87 -25.18
N LEU A 189 -3.23 -21.74 -23.85
CA LEU A 189 -2.56 -22.61 -22.90
C LEU A 189 -3.00 -24.08 -22.99
N PHE A 190 -4.28 -24.31 -23.37
CA PHE A 190 -4.88 -25.66 -23.49
C PHE A 190 -4.96 -26.17 -24.94
N GLY A 191 -4.11 -25.67 -25.84
CA GLY A 191 -4.04 -26.15 -27.20
C GLY A 191 -5.21 -25.73 -28.10
N GLY A 192 -5.91 -24.66 -27.73
CA GLY A 192 -7.00 -24.07 -28.54
C GLY A 192 -8.40 -24.42 -28.10
N ASN A 193 -8.58 -25.35 -27.15
CA ASN A 193 -9.89 -25.79 -26.70
C ASN A 193 -10.08 -25.60 -25.18
N ILE A 194 -11.26 -25.15 -24.77
CA ILE A 194 -11.71 -25.06 -23.38
C ILE A 194 -12.76 -26.12 -23.15
N GLY A 195 -12.33 -27.34 -22.77
CA GLY A 195 -13.21 -28.49 -22.63
C GLY A 195 -13.86 -28.67 -21.26
N VAL A 196 -13.49 -27.90 -20.26
CA VAL A 196 -14.05 -27.97 -18.89
C VAL A 196 -14.34 -26.59 -18.36
N LEU A 197 -15.56 -26.42 -17.90
CA LEU A 197 -16.09 -25.20 -17.32
C LEU A 197 -16.49 -25.45 -15.86
N PHE A 198 -15.82 -24.82 -14.92
CA PHE A 198 -16.22 -24.81 -13.51
C PHE A 198 -17.01 -23.56 -13.25
N TYR A 199 -18.17 -23.67 -12.68
CA TYR A 199 -19.00 -22.54 -12.29
C TYR A 199 -19.31 -22.60 -10.81
N ASP A 200 -19.07 -21.49 -10.13
CA ASP A 200 -19.40 -21.32 -8.73
C ASP A 200 -19.91 -19.91 -8.46
N VAL A 201 -20.66 -19.75 -7.38
CA VAL A 201 -21.21 -18.46 -6.95
C VAL A 201 -20.79 -18.13 -5.54
N THR A 202 -20.55 -16.87 -5.32
CA THR A 202 -20.30 -16.31 -3.99
C THR A 202 -21.16 -15.08 -3.73
N THR A 203 -21.52 -14.87 -2.48
CA THR A 203 -22.27 -13.68 -2.06
C THR A 203 -21.32 -12.65 -1.50
N LEU A 204 -21.42 -11.43 -2.00
CA LEU A 204 -20.65 -10.26 -1.51
C LEU A 204 -21.60 -9.30 -0.81
N TYR A 205 -21.34 -9.04 0.47
CA TYR A 205 -22.14 -8.16 1.32
C TYR A 205 -21.59 -6.73 1.32
N PHE A 206 -22.52 -5.79 1.48
CA PHE A 206 -22.19 -4.37 1.61
C PHE A 206 -22.58 -3.89 3.02
N GLU A 207 -21.71 -3.14 3.64
CA GLU A 207 -22.01 -2.40 4.88
C GLU A 207 -22.71 -1.09 4.51
N ALA A 208 -23.94 -1.22 4.01
CA ALA A 208 -24.79 -0.10 3.59
C ALA A 208 -26.23 -0.35 4.07
N ASP A 209 -26.96 0.71 4.38
CA ASP A 209 -28.34 0.66 4.88
C ASP A 209 -29.40 0.76 3.76
N TYR A 210 -28.97 0.84 2.49
CA TYR A 210 -29.88 1.04 1.36
C TYR A 210 -29.63 0.04 0.24
N GLU A 211 -30.71 -0.36 -0.38
CA GLU A 211 -30.72 -1.20 -1.58
C GLU A 211 -30.69 -0.35 -2.86
N ASP A 212 -30.22 -0.94 -3.94
CA ASP A 212 -30.34 -0.41 -5.30
C ASP A 212 -30.82 -1.52 -6.27
N GLU A 213 -30.61 -1.33 -7.55
CA GLU A 213 -31.04 -2.31 -8.58
C GLU A 213 -30.33 -3.66 -8.43
N LEU A 214 -29.05 -3.67 -8.03
CA LEU A 214 -28.24 -4.88 -7.88
C LEU A 214 -28.07 -5.32 -6.43
N ARG A 215 -27.85 -4.36 -5.54
CA ARG A 215 -27.67 -4.64 -4.11
C ARG A 215 -29.00 -4.82 -3.42
N LYS A 216 -29.37 -6.06 -3.18
CA LYS A 216 -30.63 -6.45 -2.54
C LYS A 216 -30.33 -7.28 -1.30
N THR A 217 -31.20 -7.17 -0.29
CA THR A 217 -31.20 -8.12 0.81
C THR A 217 -31.70 -9.48 0.33
N GLY A 218 -31.06 -10.54 0.77
CA GLY A 218 -31.35 -11.89 0.28
C GLY A 218 -31.02 -12.97 1.29
N PHE A 219 -31.04 -14.20 0.85
CA PHE A 219 -30.65 -15.33 1.69
C PHE A 219 -29.16 -15.25 2.01
N SER A 220 -28.81 -15.33 3.29
CA SER A 220 -27.44 -15.29 3.79
C SER A 220 -27.09 -16.59 4.51
N LYS A 221 -26.11 -17.33 4.01
CA LYS A 221 -25.55 -18.51 4.69
C LYS A 221 -24.79 -18.10 5.98
N GLU A 222 -24.36 -16.83 6.09
CA GLU A 222 -23.61 -16.26 7.23
C GLU A 222 -24.50 -15.55 8.25
N GLY A 223 -25.83 -15.53 8.08
CA GLY A 223 -26.77 -14.86 8.97
C GLY A 223 -26.84 -13.32 8.82
N ARG A 224 -26.29 -12.75 7.73
CA ARG A 224 -26.30 -11.31 7.44
C ARG A 224 -27.53 -10.88 6.64
N HIS A 225 -28.71 -11.22 7.10
CA HIS A 225 -29.96 -11.00 6.36
C HIS A 225 -30.38 -9.54 6.17
N SER A 226 -29.80 -8.62 6.94
CA SER A 226 -30.07 -7.18 6.85
C SER A 226 -29.11 -6.41 5.94
N ASN A 227 -28.03 -7.02 5.52
CA ASN A 227 -27.06 -6.36 4.67
C ASN A 227 -27.41 -6.57 3.19
N PRO A 228 -27.47 -5.49 2.38
CA PRO A 228 -27.54 -5.61 0.95
C PRO A 228 -26.36 -6.40 0.40
N GLN A 229 -26.62 -7.26 -0.56
CA GLN A 229 -25.64 -8.18 -1.15
C GLN A 229 -25.79 -8.22 -2.67
N ILE A 230 -24.79 -8.78 -3.33
CA ILE A 230 -24.85 -9.22 -4.73
C ILE A 230 -24.40 -10.66 -4.81
N ILE A 231 -24.82 -11.35 -5.86
CA ILE A 231 -24.33 -12.69 -6.17
C ILE A 231 -23.35 -12.58 -7.32
N LEU A 232 -22.10 -12.98 -7.08
CA LEU A 232 -21.03 -13.03 -8.06
C LEU A 232 -20.86 -14.46 -8.54
N GLY A 233 -21.18 -14.74 -9.82
CA GLY A 233 -20.86 -15.99 -10.47
C GLY A 233 -19.51 -15.89 -11.18
N LEU A 234 -18.70 -16.94 -11.06
CA LEU A 234 -17.40 -17.05 -11.70
C LEU A 234 -17.30 -18.33 -12.52
N LEU A 235 -16.92 -18.19 -13.78
CA LEU A 235 -16.64 -19.28 -14.70
C LEU A 235 -15.13 -19.41 -14.87
N VAL A 236 -14.60 -20.59 -14.60
CA VAL A 236 -13.17 -20.89 -14.74
C VAL A 236 -12.93 -22.15 -15.56
N SER A 237 -11.77 -22.23 -16.19
CA SER A 237 -11.35 -23.45 -16.90
C SER A 237 -10.58 -24.40 -15.99
N LEU A 238 -10.19 -25.55 -16.53
CA LEU A 238 -9.26 -26.47 -15.89
C LEU A 238 -7.99 -25.69 -15.42
N GLY A 239 -7.54 -25.97 -14.19
CA GLY A 239 -6.41 -25.27 -13.59
C GLY A 239 -6.76 -23.91 -12.97
N GLY A 240 -8.04 -23.52 -12.92
CA GLY A 240 -8.51 -22.31 -12.23
C GLY A 240 -8.31 -21.00 -13.00
N TYR A 241 -8.12 -21.05 -14.32
CA TYR A 241 -8.03 -19.84 -15.13
C TYR A 241 -9.39 -19.17 -15.31
N PRO A 242 -9.58 -17.92 -14.92
CA PRO A 242 -10.86 -17.22 -15.03
C PRO A 242 -11.21 -16.96 -16.48
N LEU A 243 -12.45 -17.28 -16.85
CA LEU A 243 -12.99 -17.12 -18.21
C LEU A 243 -14.01 -15.99 -18.27
N ALA A 244 -14.97 -16.00 -17.35
CA ALA A 244 -16.04 -15.01 -17.29
C ALA A 244 -16.51 -14.85 -15.86
N TYR A 245 -17.15 -13.73 -15.59
CA TYR A 245 -17.90 -13.50 -14.36
C TYR A 245 -19.25 -12.86 -14.71
N CYS A 246 -20.22 -13.04 -13.83
CA CYS A 246 -21.50 -12.37 -13.89
C CYS A 246 -21.89 -11.85 -12.51
N ILE A 247 -22.63 -10.75 -12.49
CA ILE A 247 -23.15 -10.16 -11.27
C ILE A 247 -24.67 -10.22 -11.34
N HIS A 248 -25.28 -10.77 -10.31
CA HIS A 248 -26.73 -10.86 -10.18
C HIS A 248 -27.21 -10.10 -8.95
N GLU A 249 -28.50 -9.77 -8.98
CA GLU A 249 -29.19 -9.18 -7.83
C GLU A 249 -29.05 -10.07 -6.59
N GLY A 250 -28.86 -9.44 -5.42
CA GLY A 250 -28.58 -10.16 -4.19
C GLY A 250 -29.68 -11.07 -3.67
N ASN A 251 -30.92 -10.91 -4.14
CA ASN A 251 -32.08 -11.75 -3.80
C ASN A 251 -32.36 -12.84 -4.85
N LYS A 252 -31.55 -12.94 -5.92
CA LYS A 252 -31.74 -13.96 -6.94
C LYS A 252 -31.40 -15.35 -6.39
N TYR A 253 -32.18 -16.35 -6.77
CA TYR A 253 -31.88 -17.74 -6.41
C TYR A 253 -30.63 -18.23 -7.18
N GLU A 254 -29.65 -18.75 -6.43
CA GLU A 254 -28.34 -19.16 -6.99
C GLU A 254 -28.50 -20.15 -8.16
N GLY A 255 -29.44 -21.12 -8.07
CA GLY A 255 -29.70 -22.09 -9.11
C GLY A 255 -30.16 -21.53 -10.46
N HIS A 256 -30.57 -20.26 -10.51
CA HIS A 256 -30.97 -19.59 -11.76
C HIS A 256 -29.83 -18.74 -12.37
N THR A 257 -28.64 -18.79 -11.81
CA THR A 257 -27.50 -17.97 -12.28
C THR A 257 -26.61 -18.71 -13.28
N MET A 258 -26.52 -20.04 -13.17
CA MET A 258 -25.56 -20.86 -13.90
C MET A 258 -25.85 -20.91 -15.40
N LEU A 259 -27.03 -21.35 -15.77
CA LEU A 259 -27.38 -21.61 -17.19
C LEU A 259 -27.28 -20.35 -18.06
N PRO A 260 -27.83 -19.18 -17.67
CA PRO A 260 -27.68 -17.96 -18.47
C PRO A 260 -26.21 -17.62 -18.73
N THR A 261 -25.37 -17.77 -17.70
CA THR A 261 -23.92 -17.42 -17.80
C THR A 261 -23.20 -18.41 -18.74
N ILE A 262 -23.46 -19.71 -18.59
CA ILE A 262 -22.84 -20.73 -19.43
C ILE A 262 -23.32 -20.61 -20.88
N ASN A 263 -24.62 -20.47 -21.12
CA ASN A 263 -25.19 -20.37 -22.46
C ASN A 263 -24.67 -19.14 -23.21
N GLU A 264 -24.57 -17.98 -22.52
CA GLU A 264 -23.97 -16.77 -23.08
C GLU A 264 -22.50 -17.02 -23.45
N PHE A 265 -21.73 -17.61 -22.53
CA PHE A 265 -20.30 -17.87 -22.73
C PHE A 265 -20.08 -18.89 -23.89
N VAL A 266 -20.79 -19.98 -23.90
CA VAL A 266 -20.72 -21.02 -24.94
C VAL A 266 -21.07 -20.47 -26.32
N SER A 267 -22.15 -19.66 -26.39
CA SER A 267 -22.59 -19.02 -27.63
C SER A 267 -21.56 -18.01 -28.13
N LYS A 268 -21.02 -17.18 -27.21
CA LYS A 268 -20.04 -16.13 -27.54
C LYS A 268 -18.72 -16.68 -28.08
N TYR A 269 -18.25 -17.81 -27.53
CA TYR A 269 -16.95 -18.39 -27.88
C TYR A 269 -17.04 -19.64 -28.74
N GLY A 270 -18.23 -20.07 -29.11
CA GLY A 270 -18.46 -21.20 -30.02
C GLY A 270 -17.96 -22.55 -29.48
N LEU A 271 -18.20 -22.83 -28.21
CA LEU A 271 -17.80 -24.11 -27.61
C LEU A 271 -18.79 -25.23 -28.02
N GLU A 272 -18.27 -26.25 -28.66
CA GLU A 272 -19.10 -27.39 -29.13
C GLU A 272 -19.10 -28.59 -28.16
N ASN A 273 -17.99 -28.85 -27.51
CA ASN A 273 -17.80 -29.97 -26.59
C ASN A 273 -17.19 -29.49 -25.28
N PHE A 274 -17.96 -29.48 -24.21
CA PHE A 274 -17.50 -29.05 -22.89
C PHE A 274 -18.21 -29.85 -21.78
N VAL A 275 -17.58 -29.90 -20.61
CA VAL A 275 -18.13 -30.46 -19.38
C VAL A 275 -18.32 -29.33 -18.38
N VAL A 276 -19.51 -29.28 -17.79
CA VAL A 276 -19.80 -28.31 -16.71
C VAL A 276 -19.63 -29.01 -15.38
N VAL A 277 -18.91 -28.34 -14.47
CA VAL A 277 -18.72 -28.76 -13.09
C VAL A 277 -19.22 -27.64 -12.20
N ALA A 278 -20.18 -27.93 -11.34
CA ALA A 278 -20.73 -26.99 -10.38
C ALA A 278 -21.13 -27.74 -9.10
N ASP A 279 -21.44 -26.99 -8.04
CA ASP A 279 -21.90 -27.61 -6.80
C ASP A 279 -23.34 -28.19 -6.94
N SER A 280 -23.74 -29.04 -5.99
CA SER A 280 -25.04 -29.70 -6.03
C SER A 280 -26.23 -28.76 -5.94
N GLY A 281 -26.06 -27.59 -5.36
CA GLY A 281 -27.10 -26.54 -5.25
C GLY A 281 -27.41 -25.88 -6.61
N LEU A 282 -26.42 -25.86 -7.50
CA LEU A 282 -26.53 -25.34 -8.86
C LEU A 282 -26.96 -26.42 -9.86
N MET A 283 -26.60 -27.69 -9.62
CA MET A 283 -26.90 -28.84 -10.49
C MET A 283 -28.25 -29.49 -10.13
N ASN A 284 -29.34 -28.71 -10.23
CA ASN A 284 -30.68 -29.24 -10.09
C ASN A 284 -31.14 -29.98 -11.38
N ASN A 285 -32.18 -30.81 -11.28
CA ASN A 285 -32.65 -31.62 -12.39
C ASN A 285 -33.05 -30.83 -13.66
N ALA A 286 -33.55 -29.58 -13.49
CA ALA A 286 -33.92 -28.75 -14.62
C ALA A 286 -32.63 -28.21 -15.33
N ASN A 287 -31.65 -27.81 -14.58
CA ASN A 287 -30.36 -27.32 -15.11
C ASN A 287 -29.61 -28.47 -15.82
N ILE A 288 -29.64 -29.68 -15.26
CA ILE A 288 -29.03 -30.87 -15.92
C ILE A 288 -29.72 -31.18 -17.25
N ALA A 289 -31.05 -31.24 -17.27
CA ALA A 289 -31.81 -31.52 -18.49
C ALA A 289 -31.56 -30.50 -19.60
N GLU A 290 -31.38 -29.22 -19.25
CA GLU A 290 -31.06 -28.18 -20.23
C GLU A 290 -29.64 -28.32 -20.77
N LEU A 291 -28.66 -28.61 -19.89
CA LEU A 291 -27.27 -28.85 -20.32
C LEU A 291 -27.10 -30.08 -21.19
N GLU A 292 -27.90 -31.14 -20.98
CA GLU A 292 -27.90 -32.37 -21.81
C GLU A 292 -28.59 -32.18 -23.17
N ALA A 293 -29.40 -31.14 -23.33
CA ALA A 293 -30.07 -30.82 -24.59
C ALA A 293 -29.19 -30.02 -25.57
N HIS A 294 -28.05 -29.53 -25.12
CA HIS A 294 -27.02 -28.83 -25.90
C HIS A 294 -25.90 -29.80 -26.31
#